data_632316b06c0e9cd245a0309dface9083
#
_entry.id   632316b06c0e9cd245a0309dface9083
#
_cell.length_a   1.000
_cell.length_b   1.000
_cell.length_c   1.000
_cell.angle_alpha   90.00
_cell.angle_beta   90.00
_cell.angle_gamma   90.00
#
_symmetry.space_group_name_H-M   'P 1'
#
loop_
_entity.id
_entity.type
_entity.pdbx_description
1 polymer ?
#
loop_
_entity_poly.entity_id
_entity_poly.type
_entity_poly.pdbx_seq_one_letter_code
_entity_poly.pdbx_strand_id
1 'polypeptide(L)'
;MERIGIYGGTFNPPHIGHLQAAKQAVKALGLSKLLLIPAYAPPHKAALPANSPTAQQRLQMLRIAAANCPEIVVSDMELRREGVSYTFETVRSVKNQYPDAELVLLMGTDMFLTFDSWMHPEEILKNASLGVFYRGDKGEQPAIAAKKAEMEEKGVRIDLVRNDVIPISSTQMRRLLAFRCAGEFLPAGVLDYIRENRLYDTRSDWKSLPMDKLEPIVISLLNPNRVAHVLGCRDTAVALAKRWGAEVTDAARAGILHDITKAIDGPLQLTLCDAYGKLLDDFSKRYPRTLHALTGSMVAQRIFGENENVVSAIEFHTTGRANMTLLEKIIYVADYMEPNRNFPGVERLRELAFSDIDAALKLGLEMTLEHLNEQGAEVSPASRSALAWLNRSVPSRKD
;
A
#
# COMPACT_ATOMS: atom_id res chain seq x y z
N MET A 1 -22.90 -18.13 -29.60
CA MET A 1 -23.47 -17.96 -28.23
C MET A 1 -22.84 -16.71 -27.62
N GLU A 2 -23.63 -15.85 -27.04
CA GLU A 2 -23.08 -14.64 -26.36
C GLU A 2 -22.29 -15.07 -25.14
N ARG A 3 -21.08 -14.49 -24.95
CA ARG A 3 -20.21 -14.79 -23.80
C ARG A 3 -20.04 -13.52 -22.98
N ILE A 4 -20.52 -13.53 -21.72
CA ILE A 4 -20.61 -12.36 -20.88
C ILE A 4 -19.71 -12.54 -19.64
N GLY A 5 -18.79 -11.57 -19.44
CA GLY A 5 -17.97 -11.50 -18.24
C GLY A 5 -18.71 -10.80 -17.09
N ILE A 6 -18.51 -11.29 -15.86
CA ILE A 6 -18.97 -10.65 -14.62
C ILE A 6 -17.73 -10.30 -13.82
N TYR A 7 -17.49 -9.02 -13.56
CA TYR A 7 -16.38 -8.55 -12.74
C TYR A 7 -16.92 -7.71 -11.60
N GLY A 8 -17.12 -8.37 -10.46
CA GLY A 8 -17.53 -7.76 -9.22
C GLY A 8 -16.36 -7.16 -8.45
N GLY A 9 -16.61 -6.10 -7.69
CA GLY A 9 -15.59 -5.51 -6.85
C GLY A 9 -16.08 -4.34 -6.03
N THR A 10 -15.30 -3.93 -5.02
CA THR A 10 -15.64 -2.73 -4.24
C THR A 10 -15.40 -1.45 -5.03
N PHE A 11 -14.37 -1.42 -5.92
CA PHE A 11 -13.95 -0.26 -6.72
C PHE A 11 -13.85 1.04 -5.89
N ASN A 12 -13.01 1.02 -4.89
CA ASN A 12 -12.91 2.08 -3.88
C ASN A 12 -11.48 2.72 -3.81
N PRO A 13 -11.08 3.57 -4.77
CA PRO A 13 -11.73 3.90 -6.03
C PRO A 13 -11.47 2.87 -7.16
N PRO A 14 -12.18 2.94 -8.30
CA PRO A 14 -11.74 2.33 -9.53
C PRO A 14 -10.44 2.98 -10.00
N HIS A 15 -9.52 2.18 -10.56
CA HIS A 15 -8.23 2.63 -11.05
C HIS A 15 -7.86 1.95 -12.37
N ILE A 16 -6.80 2.44 -13.04
CA ILE A 16 -6.41 1.92 -14.35
C ILE A 16 -6.21 0.40 -14.36
N GLY A 17 -5.72 -0.19 -13.24
CA GLY A 17 -5.56 -1.63 -13.12
C GLY A 17 -6.86 -2.42 -13.28
N HIS A 18 -7.98 -1.92 -12.76
CA HIS A 18 -9.29 -2.57 -12.96
C HIS A 18 -9.71 -2.53 -14.42
N LEU A 19 -9.56 -1.38 -15.10
CA LEU A 19 -9.98 -1.24 -16.50
C LEU A 19 -9.08 -2.02 -17.45
N GLN A 20 -7.78 -2.04 -17.21
CA GLN A 20 -6.85 -2.82 -18.03
C GLN A 20 -7.14 -4.31 -17.90
N ALA A 21 -7.33 -4.81 -16.66
CA ALA A 21 -7.72 -6.20 -16.41
C ALA A 21 -9.04 -6.53 -17.14
N ALA A 22 -10.04 -5.66 -17.03
CA ALA A 22 -11.32 -5.83 -17.74
C ALA A 22 -11.14 -5.92 -19.26
N LYS A 23 -10.37 -5.02 -19.87
CA LYS A 23 -10.08 -5.02 -21.31
C LYS A 23 -9.29 -6.26 -21.75
N GLN A 24 -8.31 -6.69 -20.95
CA GLN A 24 -7.57 -7.92 -21.22
C GLN A 24 -8.48 -9.15 -21.18
N ALA A 25 -9.40 -9.23 -20.20
CA ALA A 25 -10.36 -10.31 -20.12
C ALA A 25 -11.31 -10.35 -21.32
N VAL A 26 -11.85 -9.20 -21.75
CA VAL A 26 -12.69 -9.09 -22.94
C VAL A 26 -11.97 -9.69 -24.15
N LYS A 27 -10.72 -9.29 -24.38
CA LYS A 27 -9.92 -9.76 -25.50
C LYS A 27 -9.53 -11.24 -25.38
N ALA A 28 -9.01 -11.64 -24.21
CA ALA A 28 -8.46 -12.99 -24.02
C ALA A 28 -9.53 -14.08 -24.02
N LEU A 29 -10.73 -13.77 -23.51
CA LEU A 29 -11.85 -14.70 -23.40
C LEU A 29 -12.88 -14.57 -24.52
N GLY A 30 -12.70 -13.61 -25.44
CA GLY A 30 -13.67 -13.36 -26.52
C GLY A 30 -15.06 -12.95 -25.98
N LEU A 31 -15.08 -12.11 -24.92
CA LEU A 31 -16.35 -11.68 -24.34
C LEU A 31 -17.04 -10.68 -25.25
N SER A 32 -18.32 -10.90 -25.52
CA SER A 32 -19.16 -9.93 -26.22
C SER A 32 -19.47 -8.71 -25.38
N LYS A 33 -19.47 -8.89 -24.05
CA LYS A 33 -19.74 -7.86 -23.04
C LYS A 33 -19.10 -8.22 -21.71
N LEU A 34 -18.67 -7.23 -20.97
CA LEU A 34 -18.20 -7.39 -19.58
C LEU A 34 -18.99 -6.47 -18.65
N LEU A 35 -19.64 -7.07 -17.65
CA LEU A 35 -20.38 -6.34 -16.62
C LEU A 35 -19.43 -5.99 -15.44
N LEU A 36 -19.16 -4.69 -15.22
CA LEU A 36 -18.53 -4.21 -14.00
C LEU A 36 -19.62 -3.92 -12.96
N ILE A 37 -19.57 -4.62 -11.83
CA ILE A 37 -20.62 -4.58 -10.81
C ILE A 37 -20.02 -4.12 -9.48
N PRO A 38 -20.23 -2.85 -9.07
CA PRO A 38 -19.76 -2.38 -7.77
C PRO A 38 -20.60 -3.00 -6.66
N ALA A 39 -19.91 -3.56 -5.63
CA ALA A 39 -20.58 -4.11 -4.46
C ALA A 39 -21.30 -3.01 -3.66
N TYR A 40 -22.54 -3.27 -3.23
CA TYR A 40 -23.22 -2.40 -2.27
C TYR A 40 -22.51 -2.49 -0.91
N ALA A 41 -22.48 -3.67 -0.31
CA ALA A 41 -21.74 -3.98 0.92
C ALA A 41 -20.99 -5.31 0.74
N PRO A 42 -19.65 -5.30 0.60
CA PRO A 42 -18.87 -6.51 0.36
C PRO A 42 -18.85 -7.40 1.62
N PRO A 43 -19.11 -8.74 1.51
CA PRO A 43 -19.26 -9.64 2.64
C PRO A 43 -17.98 -9.84 3.45
N HIS A 44 -16.81 -9.70 2.84
CA HIS A 44 -15.50 -9.99 3.45
C HIS A 44 -14.79 -8.74 3.97
N LYS A 45 -15.39 -7.57 3.90
CA LYS A 45 -14.79 -6.34 4.44
C LYS A 45 -15.56 -5.91 5.67
N ALA A 46 -14.84 -5.79 6.79
CA ALA A 46 -15.30 -4.98 7.91
C ALA A 46 -15.80 -3.64 7.38
N ALA A 47 -16.72 -2.99 8.09
CA ALA A 47 -17.32 -1.72 7.68
C ALA A 47 -16.28 -0.81 7.02
N LEU A 48 -16.61 -0.28 5.86
CA LEU A 48 -15.74 0.69 5.17
C LEU A 48 -15.46 1.85 6.14
N PRO A 49 -14.25 2.44 6.13
CA PRO A 49 -13.94 3.62 6.94
C PRO A 49 -15.06 4.67 6.82
N ALA A 50 -15.36 5.40 7.90
CA ALA A 50 -16.45 6.37 7.95
C ALA A 50 -16.43 7.40 6.80
N ASN A 51 -15.24 7.75 6.30
CA ASN A 51 -15.04 8.69 5.18
C ASN A 51 -14.98 8.00 3.80
N SER A 52 -15.38 6.72 3.70
CA SER A 52 -15.41 6.04 2.41
C SER A 52 -16.56 6.55 1.53
N PRO A 53 -16.37 6.61 0.21
CA PRO A 53 -17.44 6.91 -0.72
C PRO A 53 -18.62 5.96 -0.56
N THR A 54 -19.82 6.51 -0.70
CA THR A 54 -21.05 5.73 -0.75
C THR A 54 -21.04 4.76 -1.93
N ALA A 55 -21.89 3.74 -1.92
CA ALA A 55 -22.04 2.83 -3.05
C ALA A 55 -22.40 3.60 -4.34
N GLN A 56 -23.23 4.64 -4.26
CA GLN A 56 -23.61 5.48 -5.40
C GLN A 56 -22.44 6.30 -5.94
N GLN A 57 -21.58 6.83 -5.07
CA GLN A 57 -20.36 7.54 -5.50
C GLN A 57 -19.37 6.59 -6.18
N ARG A 58 -19.22 5.35 -5.68
CA ARG A 58 -18.38 4.32 -6.30
C ARG A 58 -18.91 3.90 -7.68
N LEU A 59 -20.22 3.74 -7.80
CA LEU A 59 -20.90 3.49 -9.09
C LEU A 59 -20.62 4.62 -10.08
N GLN A 60 -20.73 5.87 -9.65
CA GLN A 60 -20.50 7.03 -10.53
C GLN A 60 -19.05 7.11 -10.98
N MET A 61 -18.08 6.90 -10.08
CA MET A 61 -16.65 6.82 -10.46
C MET A 61 -16.41 5.70 -11.49
N LEU A 62 -17.06 4.55 -11.33
CA LEU A 62 -16.92 3.43 -12.24
C LEU A 62 -17.53 3.72 -13.62
N ARG A 63 -18.67 4.42 -13.68
CA ARG A 63 -19.29 4.89 -14.93
C ARG A 63 -18.37 5.87 -15.67
N ILE A 64 -17.78 6.83 -14.96
CA ILE A 64 -16.80 7.75 -15.53
C ILE A 64 -15.58 6.97 -16.07
N ALA A 65 -15.06 6.03 -15.29
CA ALA A 65 -13.90 5.23 -15.66
C ALA A 65 -14.15 4.40 -16.93
N ALA A 66 -15.34 3.84 -17.11
CA ALA A 66 -15.68 2.97 -18.22
C ALA A 66 -16.28 3.71 -19.45
N ALA A 67 -16.45 5.04 -19.40
CA ALA A 67 -17.19 5.80 -20.42
C ALA A 67 -16.69 5.61 -21.87
N ASN A 68 -15.38 5.36 -22.03
CA ASN A 68 -14.75 5.16 -23.34
C ASN A 68 -14.46 3.67 -23.66
N CYS A 69 -15.20 2.75 -23.06
CA CYS A 69 -15.01 1.31 -23.24
C CYS A 69 -16.35 0.66 -23.63
N PRO A 70 -16.70 0.59 -24.90
CA PRO A 70 -18.05 0.17 -25.36
C PRO A 70 -18.38 -1.28 -24.98
N GLU A 71 -17.37 -2.14 -24.83
CA GLU A 71 -17.53 -3.54 -24.41
C GLU A 71 -17.71 -3.70 -22.89
N ILE A 72 -17.51 -2.62 -22.11
CA ILE A 72 -17.64 -2.65 -20.65
C ILE A 72 -18.90 -1.92 -20.22
N VAL A 73 -19.81 -2.65 -19.60
CA VAL A 73 -21.08 -2.13 -19.08
C VAL A 73 -21.07 -2.08 -17.57
N VAL A 74 -21.29 -0.91 -17.00
CA VAL A 74 -21.40 -0.75 -15.54
C VAL A 74 -22.84 -1.00 -15.10
N SER A 75 -23.02 -2.03 -14.26
CA SER A 75 -24.34 -2.42 -13.75
C SER A 75 -24.48 -2.03 -12.27
N ASP A 76 -25.64 -1.48 -11.94
CA ASP A 76 -26.02 -1.09 -10.58
C ASP A 76 -26.87 -2.15 -9.85
N MET A 77 -26.88 -3.39 -10.35
CA MET A 77 -27.79 -4.43 -9.86
C MET A 77 -27.64 -4.75 -8.37
N GLU A 78 -26.40 -4.75 -7.85
CA GLU A 78 -26.17 -4.97 -6.43
C GLU A 78 -26.58 -3.75 -5.58
N LEU A 79 -26.45 -2.53 -6.11
CA LEU A 79 -26.93 -1.33 -5.45
C LEU A 79 -28.48 -1.30 -5.36
N ARG A 80 -29.16 -1.76 -6.41
CA ARG A 80 -30.62 -1.85 -6.41
C ARG A 80 -31.15 -2.95 -5.49
N ARG A 81 -30.38 -4.04 -5.33
CA ARG A 81 -30.73 -5.14 -4.43
C ARG A 81 -30.55 -4.75 -2.97
N GLU A 82 -29.60 -3.82 -2.71
CA GLU A 82 -29.12 -3.44 -1.37
C GLU A 82 -28.60 -4.65 -0.55
N GLY A 83 -28.25 -4.43 0.71
CA GLY A 83 -27.76 -5.50 1.60
C GLY A 83 -26.36 -6.01 1.28
N VAL A 84 -26.03 -7.19 1.78
CA VAL A 84 -24.73 -7.82 1.53
C VAL A 84 -24.65 -8.35 0.10
N SER A 85 -23.55 -8.01 -0.59
CA SER A 85 -23.33 -8.38 -2.00
C SER A 85 -22.73 -9.78 -2.12
N TYR A 86 -23.57 -10.80 -2.10
CA TYR A 86 -23.14 -12.17 -2.34
C TYR A 86 -23.05 -12.48 -3.84
N THR A 87 -21.91 -13.05 -4.25
CA THR A 87 -21.63 -13.33 -5.69
C THR A 87 -22.58 -14.34 -6.31
N PHE A 88 -23.03 -15.36 -5.57
CA PHE A 88 -23.99 -16.33 -6.10
C PHE A 88 -25.32 -15.69 -6.52
N GLU A 89 -25.82 -14.71 -5.76
CA GLU A 89 -27.04 -13.95 -6.11
C GLU A 89 -26.83 -13.09 -7.36
N THR A 90 -25.64 -12.50 -7.49
CA THR A 90 -25.29 -11.66 -8.63
C THR A 90 -25.19 -12.51 -9.90
N VAL A 91 -24.50 -13.66 -9.85
CA VAL A 91 -24.41 -14.60 -10.99
C VAL A 91 -25.78 -15.12 -11.38
N ARG A 92 -26.63 -15.51 -10.40
CA ARG A 92 -28.02 -15.93 -10.65
C ARG A 92 -28.84 -14.82 -11.34
N SER A 93 -28.72 -13.58 -10.87
CA SER A 93 -29.44 -12.45 -11.44
C SER A 93 -28.99 -12.15 -12.88
N VAL A 94 -27.67 -12.23 -13.17
CA VAL A 94 -27.16 -12.09 -14.52
C VAL A 94 -27.62 -13.24 -15.42
N LYS A 95 -27.64 -14.49 -14.92
CA LYS A 95 -28.13 -15.65 -15.69
C LYS A 95 -29.61 -15.52 -16.03
N ASN A 96 -30.42 -15.01 -15.12
CA ASN A 96 -31.84 -14.73 -15.40
C ASN A 96 -32.04 -13.62 -16.47
N GLN A 97 -31.14 -12.61 -16.46
CA GLN A 97 -31.21 -11.53 -17.46
C GLN A 97 -30.71 -11.97 -18.85
N TYR A 98 -29.76 -12.92 -18.88
CA TYR A 98 -29.15 -13.44 -20.11
C TYR A 98 -29.17 -14.98 -20.10
N PRO A 99 -30.37 -15.60 -20.25
CA PRO A 99 -30.55 -17.05 -20.06
C PRO A 99 -29.74 -17.90 -21.06
N ASP A 100 -29.53 -17.41 -22.28
CA ASP A 100 -28.80 -18.13 -23.33
C ASP A 100 -27.30 -17.81 -23.38
N ALA A 101 -26.81 -16.89 -22.55
CA ALA A 101 -25.40 -16.52 -22.54
C ALA A 101 -24.55 -17.51 -21.73
N GLU A 102 -23.31 -17.71 -22.18
CA GLU A 102 -22.23 -18.29 -21.38
C GLU A 102 -21.67 -17.21 -20.43
N LEU A 103 -21.75 -17.45 -19.14
CA LEU A 103 -21.23 -16.52 -18.15
C LEU A 103 -19.82 -16.89 -17.69
N VAL A 104 -18.97 -15.89 -17.51
CA VAL A 104 -17.60 -16.03 -16.96
C VAL A 104 -17.46 -15.09 -15.77
N LEU A 105 -17.30 -15.66 -14.56
CA LEU A 105 -17.00 -14.88 -13.36
C LEU A 105 -15.50 -14.57 -13.29
N LEU A 106 -15.15 -13.30 -13.30
CA LEU A 106 -13.77 -12.82 -13.27
C LEU A 106 -13.33 -12.49 -11.83
N MET A 107 -12.16 -12.98 -11.45
CA MET A 107 -11.60 -12.76 -10.12
C MET A 107 -10.07 -12.73 -10.11
N GLY A 108 -9.46 -12.14 -9.09
CA GLY A 108 -8.01 -12.20 -8.86
C GLY A 108 -7.57 -13.53 -8.24
N THR A 109 -6.26 -13.79 -8.23
CA THR A 109 -5.66 -15.01 -7.67
C THR A 109 -6.06 -15.26 -6.22
N ASP A 110 -6.02 -14.24 -5.38
CA ASP A 110 -6.37 -14.31 -3.96
C ASP A 110 -7.82 -14.79 -3.74
N MET A 111 -8.74 -14.28 -4.53
CA MET A 111 -10.14 -14.67 -4.52
C MET A 111 -10.34 -16.10 -5.05
N PHE A 112 -9.60 -16.50 -6.09
CA PHE A 112 -9.63 -17.85 -6.62
C PHE A 112 -9.13 -18.90 -5.63
N LEU A 113 -8.03 -18.63 -4.95
CA LEU A 113 -7.47 -19.56 -3.96
C LEU A 113 -8.38 -19.78 -2.74
N THR A 114 -9.24 -18.81 -2.44
CA THR A 114 -10.21 -18.89 -1.34
C THR A 114 -11.64 -19.18 -1.80
N PHE A 115 -11.87 -19.51 -3.08
CA PHE A 115 -13.20 -19.63 -3.67
C PHE A 115 -14.10 -20.63 -2.96
N ASP A 116 -13.57 -21.75 -2.45
CA ASP A 116 -14.36 -22.77 -1.74
C ASP A 116 -14.99 -22.26 -0.43
N SER A 117 -14.46 -21.18 0.13
CA SER A 117 -15.01 -20.54 1.33
C SER A 117 -16.12 -19.53 1.05
N TRP A 118 -16.46 -19.31 -0.23
CA TRP A 118 -17.52 -18.38 -0.60
C TRP A 118 -18.90 -18.93 -0.27
N MET A 119 -19.88 -18.06 -0.17
CA MET A 119 -21.27 -18.47 0.03
C MET A 119 -21.82 -19.11 -1.24
N HIS A 120 -22.29 -20.34 -1.14
CA HIS A 120 -22.89 -21.12 -2.25
C HIS A 120 -22.02 -21.18 -3.52
N PRO A 121 -20.74 -21.64 -3.44
CA PRO A 121 -19.86 -21.73 -4.60
C PRO A 121 -20.39 -22.68 -5.69
N GLU A 122 -21.11 -23.73 -5.30
CA GLU A 122 -21.76 -24.69 -6.21
C GLU A 122 -22.84 -24.03 -7.08
N GLU A 123 -23.57 -23.04 -6.56
CA GLU A 123 -24.57 -22.28 -7.34
C GLU A 123 -23.87 -21.36 -8.34
N ILE A 124 -22.72 -20.79 -8.00
CA ILE A 124 -21.90 -20.00 -8.92
C ILE A 124 -21.45 -20.88 -10.09
N LEU A 125 -20.85 -22.05 -9.79
CA LEU A 125 -20.29 -22.96 -10.79
C LEU A 125 -21.34 -23.57 -11.71
N LYS A 126 -22.57 -23.73 -11.23
CA LYS A 126 -23.71 -24.17 -12.06
C LYS A 126 -24.05 -23.16 -13.17
N ASN A 127 -23.80 -21.88 -12.94
CA ASN A 127 -24.25 -20.80 -13.82
C ASN A 127 -23.12 -20.09 -14.57
N ALA A 128 -21.87 -20.20 -14.13
CA ALA A 128 -20.73 -19.51 -14.73
C ALA A 128 -19.45 -20.34 -14.65
N SER A 129 -18.60 -20.22 -15.67
CA SER A 129 -17.19 -20.61 -15.60
C SER A 129 -16.37 -19.56 -14.87
N LEU A 130 -15.13 -19.88 -14.51
CA LEU A 130 -14.23 -18.96 -13.81
C LEU A 130 -13.18 -18.39 -14.74
N GLY A 131 -12.96 -17.07 -14.68
CA GLY A 131 -11.85 -16.39 -15.32
C GLY A 131 -10.93 -15.82 -14.24
N VAL A 132 -9.69 -16.28 -14.19
CA VAL A 132 -8.75 -15.92 -13.10
C VAL A 132 -7.65 -15.03 -13.61
N PHE A 133 -7.57 -13.81 -13.08
CA PHE A 133 -6.45 -12.90 -13.34
C PHE A 133 -5.21 -13.35 -12.57
N TYR A 134 -4.11 -13.62 -13.27
CA TYR A 134 -2.83 -13.94 -12.65
C TYR A 134 -1.71 -13.05 -13.17
N ARG A 135 -0.71 -12.78 -12.35
CA ARG A 135 0.39 -11.85 -12.68
C ARG A 135 1.60 -12.53 -13.30
N GLY A 136 1.65 -13.84 -13.27
CA GLY A 136 2.79 -14.60 -13.76
C GLY A 136 3.97 -14.67 -12.78
N ASP A 137 3.80 -14.22 -11.53
CA ASP A 137 4.82 -14.29 -10.50
C ASP A 137 5.14 -15.75 -10.17
N LYS A 138 6.44 -16.09 -10.12
CA LYS A 138 6.90 -17.46 -9.88
C LYS A 138 6.38 -18.07 -8.56
N GLY A 139 6.06 -17.24 -7.56
CA GLY A 139 5.57 -17.67 -6.26
C GLY A 139 4.10 -18.10 -6.23
N GLU A 140 3.25 -17.51 -7.08
CA GLU A 140 1.81 -17.80 -7.12
C GLU A 140 1.45 -18.98 -8.05
N GLN A 141 2.25 -19.22 -9.08
CA GLN A 141 1.97 -20.20 -10.13
C GLN A 141 1.71 -21.62 -9.63
N PRO A 142 2.50 -22.21 -8.69
CA PRO A 142 2.23 -23.57 -8.22
C PRO A 142 0.88 -23.70 -7.51
N ALA A 143 0.49 -22.74 -6.68
CA ALA A 143 -0.78 -22.76 -5.97
C ALA A 143 -1.97 -22.63 -6.92
N ILE A 144 -1.87 -21.72 -7.91
CA ILE A 144 -2.90 -21.56 -8.96
C ILE A 144 -3.06 -22.84 -9.77
N ALA A 145 -1.95 -23.44 -10.19
CA ALA A 145 -1.96 -24.66 -10.99
C ALA A 145 -2.58 -25.83 -10.24
N ALA A 146 -2.21 -26.03 -8.96
CA ALA A 146 -2.77 -27.07 -8.13
C ALA A 146 -4.28 -26.90 -7.93
N LYS A 147 -4.73 -25.68 -7.57
CA LYS A 147 -6.15 -25.38 -7.37
C LYS A 147 -6.95 -25.52 -8.67
N LYS A 148 -6.38 -25.09 -9.79
CA LYS A 148 -7.00 -25.25 -11.11
C LYS A 148 -7.21 -26.71 -11.44
N ALA A 149 -6.18 -27.55 -11.30
CA ALA A 149 -6.26 -28.99 -11.57
C ALA A 149 -7.34 -29.66 -10.70
N GLU A 150 -7.36 -29.38 -9.38
CA GLU A 150 -8.37 -29.90 -8.46
C GLU A 150 -9.81 -29.57 -8.90
N MET A 151 -10.05 -28.34 -9.35
CA MET A 151 -11.39 -27.91 -9.75
C MET A 151 -11.77 -28.44 -11.14
N GLU A 152 -10.81 -28.56 -12.06
CA GLU A 152 -11.03 -29.13 -13.39
C GLU A 152 -11.37 -30.64 -13.32
N GLU A 153 -10.79 -31.39 -12.38
CA GLU A 153 -11.19 -32.78 -12.09
C GLU A 153 -12.67 -32.88 -11.65
N LYS A 154 -13.21 -31.84 -11.04
CA LYS A 154 -14.63 -31.71 -10.67
C LYS A 154 -15.51 -31.20 -11.81
N GLY A 155 -14.96 -31.03 -13.02
CA GLY A 155 -15.67 -30.56 -14.21
C GLY A 155 -15.84 -29.04 -14.30
N VAL A 156 -15.14 -28.25 -13.49
CA VAL A 156 -15.21 -26.80 -13.52
C VAL A 156 -14.32 -26.26 -14.64
N ARG A 157 -14.87 -25.40 -15.51
CA ARG A 157 -14.07 -24.71 -16.52
C ARG A 157 -13.40 -23.46 -15.96
N ILE A 158 -12.07 -23.38 -16.08
CA ILE A 158 -11.25 -22.28 -15.57
C ILE A 158 -10.35 -21.74 -16.67
N ASP A 159 -10.55 -20.49 -17.01
CA ASP A 159 -9.73 -19.76 -17.99
C ASP A 159 -8.74 -18.84 -17.23
N LEU A 160 -7.44 -18.99 -17.47
CA LEU A 160 -6.43 -18.10 -16.89
C LEU A 160 -6.23 -16.89 -17.79
N VAL A 161 -6.39 -15.70 -17.26
CA VAL A 161 -6.17 -14.43 -17.94
C VAL A 161 -4.90 -13.80 -17.40
N ARG A 162 -3.86 -13.76 -18.24
CA ARG A 162 -2.62 -13.09 -17.86
C ARG A 162 -2.88 -11.59 -17.69
N ASN A 163 -2.52 -11.07 -16.52
CA ASN A 163 -2.71 -9.68 -16.17
C ASN A 163 -1.35 -8.99 -16.01
N ASP A 164 -0.86 -8.38 -17.09
CA ASP A 164 0.41 -7.65 -17.13
C ASP A 164 0.27 -6.20 -16.61
N VAL A 165 -0.72 -5.96 -15.77
CA VAL A 165 -1.07 -4.63 -15.27
C VAL A 165 -0.13 -4.19 -14.16
N ILE A 166 0.10 -2.87 -14.07
CA ILE A 166 0.76 -2.23 -12.94
C ILE A 166 0.13 -2.73 -11.63
N PRO A 167 0.91 -3.29 -10.70
CA PRO A 167 0.37 -3.84 -9.46
C PRO A 167 -0.06 -2.70 -8.54
N ILE A 168 -1.28 -2.22 -8.72
CA ILE A 168 -1.89 -1.22 -7.86
C ILE A 168 -3.19 -1.75 -7.26
N SER A 169 -3.36 -1.57 -5.96
CA SER A 169 -4.61 -1.89 -5.27
C SER A 169 -5.37 -0.61 -4.91
N SER A 170 -6.68 -0.74 -4.69
CA SER A 170 -7.47 0.39 -4.18
C SER A 170 -6.93 0.94 -2.83
N THR A 171 -6.29 0.10 -2.02
CA THR A 171 -5.65 0.56 -0.78
C THR A 171 -4.43 1.43 -1.05
N GLN A 172 -3.57 1.03 -1.98
CA GLN A 172 -2.45 1.87 -2.43
C GLN A 172 -2.97 3.17 -3.05
N MET A 173 -4.02 3.08 -3.87
CA MET A 173 -4.64 4.26 -4.49
C MET A 173 -5.15 5.27 -3.46
N ARG A 174 -5.78 4.83 -2.37
CA ARG A 174 -6.23 5.74 -1.31
C ARG A 174 -5.07 6.46 -0.62
N ARG A 175 -3.94 5.78 -0.40
CA ARG A 175 -2.72 6.41 0.12
C ARG A 175 -2.15 7.45 -0.85
N LEU A 176 -2.05 7.12 -2.14
CA LEU A 176 -1.59 8.06 -3.16
C LEU A 176 -2.51 9.28 -3.29
N LEU A 177 -3.83 9.10 -3.15
CA LEU A 177 -4.79 10.21 -3.08
C LEU A 177 -4.54 11.12 -1.89
N ALA A 178 -4.33 10.54 -0.70
CA ALA A 178 -3.98 11.29 0.52
C ALA A 178 -2.68 12.08 0.33
N PHE A 179 -1.69 11.52 -0.38
CA PHE A 179 -0.42 12.17 -0.71
C PHE A 179 -0.44 13.02 -1.98
N ARG A 180 -1.61 13.21 -2.63
CA ARG A 180 -1.80 14.04 -3.83
C ARG A 180 -1.04 13.53 -5.08
N CYS A 181 -0.72 12.24 -5.15
CA CYS A 181 0.11 11.63 -6.20
C CYS A 181 -0.61 10.55 -7.01
N ALA A 182 -1.95 10.51 -7.00
CA ALA A 182 -2.74 9.45 -7.63
C ALA A 182 -3.08 9.65 -9.11
N GLY A 183 -2.76 10.82 -9.69
CA GLY A 183 -3.33 11.28 -10.97
C GLY A 183 -3.15 10.31 -12.13
N GLU A 184 -1.96 9.77 -12.33
CA GLU A 184 -1.63 8.87 -13.44
C GLU A 184 -2.23 7.46 -13.32
N PHE A 185 -2.70 7.07 -12.11
CA PHE A 185 -3.30 5.77 -11.87
C PHE A 185 -4.83 5.76 -11.91
N LEU A 186 -5.43 6.93 -12.10
CA LEU A 186 -6.87 7.08 -12.19
C LEU A 186 -7.31 7.27 -13.64
N PRO A 187 -8.41 6.65 -14.06
CA PRO A 187 -9.00 6.95 -15.35
C PRO A 187 -9.38 8.42 -15.48
N ALA A 188 -9.36 8.94 -16.70
CA ALA A 188 -9.72 10.34 -16.97
C ALA A 188 -11.08 10.71 -16.34
N GLY A 189 -11.18 11.86 -15.71
CA GLY A 189 -12.37 12.39 -15.05
C GLY A 189 -12.64 11.80 -13.65
N VAL A 190 -12.07 10.66 -13.27
CA VAL A 190 -12.29 10.07 -11.93
C VAL A 190 -11.65 10.94 -10.85
N LEU A 191 -10.44 11.47 -11.09
CA LEU A 191 -9.77 12.36 -10.14
C LEU A 191 -10.54 13.67 -9.92
N ASP A 192 -11.10 14.22 -11.00
CA ASP A 192 -11.91 15.44 -10.91
C ASP A 192 -13.18 15.20 -10.09
N TYR A 193 -13.89 14.11 -10.37
CA TYR A 193 -15.04 13.69 -9.56
C TYR A 193 -14.68 13.52 -8.07
N ILE A 194 -13.55 12.88 -7.78
CA ILE A 194 -13.04 12.70 -6.40
C ILE A 194 -12.83 14.06 -5.73
N ARG A 195 -12.18 15.01 -6.42
CA ARG A 195 -11.89 16.34 -5.89
C ARG A 195 -13.15 17.19 -5.68
N GLU A 196 -14.05 17.18 -6.66
CA GLU A 196 -15.33 17.91 -6.59
C GLU A 196 -16.19 17.43 -5.43
N ASN A 197 -16.24 16.12 -5.21
CA ASN A 197 -17.02 15.52 -4.14
C ASN A 197 -16.26 15.38 -2.81
N ARG A 198 -15.04 15.92 -2.70
CA ARG A 198 -14.18 15.93 -1.50
C ARG A 198 -13.92 14.52 -0.93
N LEU A 199 -13.80 13.51 -1.79
CA LEU A 199 -13.58 12.14 -1.39
C LEU A 199 -12.10 11.89 -1.03
N TYR A 200 -11.85 10.88 -0.17
CA TYR A 200 -10.51 10.40 0.19
C TYR A 200 -9.59 11.50 0.75
N ASP A 201 -10.15 12.43 1.50
CA ASP A 201 -9.41 13.55 2.13
C ASP A 201 -8.59 14.42 1.15
N THR A 202 -8.91 14.36 -0.14
CA THR A 202 -8.14 15.08 -1.18
C THR A 202 -8.16 16.59 -1.05
N ARG A 203 -9.07 17.17 -0.25
CA ARG A 203 -9.14 18.60 0.05
C ARG A 203 -8.89 18.92 1.53
N SER A 204 -8.58 17.93 2.36
CA SER A 204 -8.24 18.16 3.76
C SER A 204 -6.91 18.90 3.87
N ASP A 205 -6.85 19.90 4.73
CA ASP A 205 -5.59 20.55 5.10
C ASP A 205 -5.04 19.88 6.36
N TRP A 206 -3.92 19.22 6.20
CA TRP A 206 -3.24 18.50 7.29
C TRP A 206 -1.98 19.21 7.78
N LYS A 207 -1.74 20.44 7.30
CA LYS A 207 -0.58 21.20 7.71
C LYS A 207 -0.70 21.67 9.15
N SER A 208 0.40 21.56 9.87
CA SER A 208 0.55 22.07 11.24
C SER A 208 -0.50 21.57 12.22
N LEU A 209 -1.04 20.37 12.01
CA LEU A 209 -2.00 19.76 12.93
C LEU A 209 -1.36 19.51 14.30
N PRO A 210 -2.11 19.71 15.43
CA PRO A 210 -1.68 19.25 16.73
C PRO A 210 -1.62 17.71 16.79
N MET A 211 -0.81 17.15 17.70
CA MET A 211 -0.54 15.71 17.75
C MET A 211 -1.81 14.85 17.90
N ASP A 212 -2.76 15.29 18.68
CA ASP A 212 -4.06 14.60 18.90
C ASP A 212 -4.90 14.47 17.62
N LYS A 213 -4.67 15.33 16.62
CA LYS A 213 -5.28 15.27 15.29
C LYS A 213 -4.40 14.57 14.26
N LEU A 214 -3.08 14.74 14.35
CA LEU A 214 -2.13 14.14 13.45
C LEU A 214 -2.09 12.60 13.59
N GLU A 215 -1.99 12.11 14.81
CA GLU A 215 -1.83 10.69 15.10
C GLU A 215 -2.94 9.80 14.51
N PRO A 216 -4.23 10.05 14.69
CA PRO A 216 -5.28 9.24 14.07
C PRO A 216 -5.21 9.20 12.54
N ILE A 217 -4.84 10.31 11.90
CA ILE A 217 -4.68 10.40 10.45
C ILE A 217 -3.52 9.49 10.00
N VAL A 218 -2.36 9.63 10.65
CA VAL A 218 -1.19 8.81 10.34
C VAL A 218 -1.51 7.33 10.52
N ILE A 219 -2.10 6.93 11.64
CA ILE A 219 -2.50 5.53 11.92
C ILE A 219 -3.40 4.98 10.80
N SER A 220 -4.34 5.78 10.30
CA SER A 220 -5.25 5.35 9.21
C SER A 220 -4.54 5.06 7.88
N LEU A 221 -3.36 5.64 7.66
CA LEU A 221 -2.55 5.49 6.44
C LEU A 221 -1.50 4.38 6.56
N LEU A 222 -1.18 3.93 7.77
CA LEU A 222 -0.21 2.85 8.00
C LEU A 222 -0.77 1.47 7.63
N ASN A 223 0.14 0.50 7.55
CA ASN A 223 -0.24 -0.90 7.64
C ASN A 223 -0.60 -1.21 9.12
N PRO A 224 -1.73 -1.87 9.42
CA PRO A 224 -2.11 -2.17 10.80
C PRO A 224 -1.01 -2.84 11.63
N ASN A 225 -0.21 -3.72 11.01
CA ASN A 225 0.90 -4.41 11.68
C ASN A 225 2.08 -3.47 12.05
N ARG A 226 2.10 -2.24 11.53
CA ARG A 226 3.14 -1.24 11.82
C ARG A 226 2.73 -0.24 12.89
N VAL A 227 1.46 -0.19 13.29
CA VAL A 227 0.96 0.82 14.24
C VAL A 227 1.69 0.76 15.57
N ALA A 228 1.82 -0.43 16.17
CA ALA A 228 2.52 -0.60 17.44
C ALA A 228 3.99 -0.13 17.36
N HIS A 229 4.69 -0.48 16.27
CA HIS A 229 6.05 -0.04 16.01
C HIS A 229 6.17 1.50 15.91
N VAL A 230 5.32 2.14 15.11
CA VAL A 230 5.38 3.59 14.90
C VAL A 230 5.08 4.36 16.18
N LEU A 231 4.12 3.90 16.98
CA LEU A 231 3.84 4.47 18.31
C LEU A 231 5.01 4.25 19.27
N GLY A 232 5.62 3.06 19.28
CA GLY A 232 6.81 2.76 20.05
C GLY A 232 8.00 3.64 19.67
N CYS A 233 8.21 3.85 18.36
CA CYS A 233 9.27 4.76 17.87
C CYS A 233 9.03 6.22 18.32
N ARG A 234 7.79 6.72 18.22
CA ARG A 234 7.42 8.05 18.71
C ARG A 234 7.75 8.21 20.19
N ASP A 235 7.30 7.27 21.03
CA ASP A 235 7.48 7.36 22.48
C ASP A 235 8.96 7.27 22.88
N THR A 236 9.70 6.41 22.19
CA THR A 236 11.15 6.27 22.36
C THR A 236 11.89 7.56 21.94
N ALA A 237 11.52 8.14 20.79
CA ALA A 237 12.08 9.40 20.32
C ALA A 237 11.84 10.56 21.31
N VAL A 238 10.64 10.65 21.89
CA VAL A 238 10.29 11.61 22.94
C VAL A 238 11.16 11.40 24.19
N ALA A 239 11.37 10.15 24.63
CA ALA A 239 12.21 9.85 25.77
C ALA A 239 13.67 10.24 25.53
N LEU A 240 14.21 9.93 24.34
CA LEU A 240 15.56 10.32 23.94
C LEU A 240 15.72 11.84 23.78
N ALA A 241 14.72 12.52 23.23
CA ALA A 241 14.74 13.97 23.11
C ALA A 241 14.81 14.66 24.48
N LYS A 242 14.04 14.21 25.47
CA LYS A 242 14.12 14.68 26.85
C LYS A 242 15.49 14.40 27.48
N ARG A 243 16.06 13.23 27.23
CA ARG A 243 17.39 12.84 27.77
C ARG A 243 18.50 13.69 27.21
N TRP A 244 18.46 14.03 25.93
CA TRP A 244 19.55 14.68 25.22
C TRP A 244 19.35 16.17 24.97
N GLY A 245 18.20 16.74 25.36
CA GLY A 245 17.88 18.15 25.18
C GLY A 245 17.53 18.55 23.76
N ALA A 246 16.95 17.63 22.97
CA ALA A 246 16.36 17.93 21.68
C ALA A 246 14.91 18.43 21.85
N GLU A 247 14.37 19.05 20.77
CA GLU A 247 12.98 19.52 20.78
C GLU A 247 11.99 18.32 20.81
N VAL A 248 11.25 18.21 21.90
CA VAL A 248 10.36 17.06 22.16
C VAL A 248 9.23 16.96 21.15
N THR A 249 8.69 18.10 20.73
CA THR A 249 7.62 18.17 19.74
C THR A 249 8.10 17.66 18.38
N ASP A 250 9.29 18.09 17.95
CA ASP A 250 9.90 17.63 16.70
C ASP A 250 10.18 16.13 16.73
N ALA A 251 10.66 15.61 17.86
CA ALA A 251 10.91 14.18 18.04
C ALA A 251 9.62 13.35 17.97
N ALA A 252 8.54 13.82 18.60
CA ALA A 252 7.24 13.17 18.53
C ALA A 252 6.70 13.14 17.08
N ARG A 253 6.81 14.27 16.38
CA ARG A 253 6.35 14.41 14.99
C ARG A 253 7.17 13.58 14.01
N ALA A 254 8.49 13.62 14.11
CA ALA A 254 9.35 12.77 13.29
C ALA A 254 9.13 11.29 13.58
N GLY A 255 8.99 10.89 14.85
CA GLY A 255 8.75 9.50 15.25
C GLY A 255 7.41 8.95 14.75
N ILE A 256 6.33 9.73 14.76
CA ILE A 256 5.02 9.26 14.25
C ILE A 256 4.98 9.20 12.70
N LEU A 257 5.75 10.06 12.01
CA LEU A 257 5.73 10.19 10.55
C LEU A 257 6.82 9.39 9.83
N HIS A 258 7.85 8.87 10.50
CA HIS A 258 9.02 8.28 9.85
C HIS A 258 8.69 7.21 8.81
N ASP A 259 7.69 6.39 9.08
CA ASP A 259 7.26 5.25 8.25
C ASP A 259 5.95 5.51 7.47
N ILE A 260 5.52 6.77 7.32
CA ILE A 260 4.22 7.14 6.72
C ILE A 260 4.02 6.57 5.30
N THR A 261 5.10 6.40 4.53
CA THR A 261 5.06 5.83 3.17
C THR A 261 5.54 4.38 3.11
N LYS A 262 5.91 3.75 4.23
CA LYS A 262 6.42 2.37 4.28
C LYS A 262 5.48 1.33 3.69
N ALA A 263 4.19 1.58 3.75
CA ALA A 263 3.15 0.72 3.19
C ALA A 263 2.91 0.93 1.68
N ILE A 264 3.69 1.79 1.03
CA ILE A 264 3.67 2.00 -0.43
C ILE A 264 4.66 1.04 -1.09
N ASP A 265 4.20 0.30 -2.08
CA ASP A 265 5.03 -0.67 -2.80
C ASP A 265 6.20 0.01 -3.55
N GLY A 266 7.32 -0.71 -3.71
CA GLY A 266 8.54 -0.16 -4.28
C GLY A 266 8.37 0.59 -5.61
N PRO A 267 7.67 0.05 -6.62
CA PRO A 267 7.40 0.77 -7.86
C PRO A 267 6.63 2.08 -7.66
N LEU A 268 5.68 2.11 -6.70
CA LEU A 268 4.91 3.31 -6.38
C LEU A 268 5.73 4.33 -5.57
N GLN A 269 6.78 3.91 -4.87
CA GLN A 269 7.76 4.82 -4.27
C GLN A 269 8.49 5.65 -5.34
N LEU A 270 8.84 5.03 -6.47
CA LEU A 270 9.46 5.74 -7.61
C LEU A 270 8.49 6.79 -8.17
N THR A 271 7.22 6.43 -8.32
CA THR A 271 6.18 7.37 -8.76
C THR A 271 6.01 8.56 -7.80
N LEU A 272 6.09 8.34 -6.48
CA LEU A 272 6.06 9.43 -5.52
C LEU A 272 7.26 10.38 -5.71
N CYS A 273 8.45 9.83 -5.90
CA CYS A 273 9.65 10.62 -6.15
C CYS A 273 9.50 11.48 -7.42
N ASP A 274 9.02 10.88 -8.50
CA ASP A 274 8.79 11.58 -9.77
C ASP A 274 7.73 12.67 -9.63
N ALA A 275 6.57 12.35 -9.07
CA ALA A 275 5.48 13.31 -8.83
C ALA A 275 5.90 14.52 -7.95
N TYR A 276 6.90 14.31 -7.08
CA TYR A 276 7.46 15.36 -6.24
C TYR A 276 8.71 16.02 -6.84
N GLY A 277 9.12 15.61 -8.04
CA GLY A 277 10.26 16.19 -8.77
C GLY A 277 11.62 15.85 -8.15
N LYS A 278 11.73 14.70 -7.48
CA LYS A 278 12.98 14.24 -6.86
C LYS A 278 13.78 13.38 -7.82
N LEU A 279 14.97 13.85 -8.18
CA LEU A 279 15.92 13.03 -8.93
C LEU A 279 16.56 11.99 -8.01
N LEU A 280 16.59 10.75 -8.48
CA LEU A 280 17.14 9.60 -7.76
C LEU A 280 18.48 9.18 -8.34
N ASP A 281 19.41 8.79 -7.46
CA ASP A 281 20.63 8.11 -7.85
C ASP A 281 20.40 6.65 -8.29
N ASP A 282 21.41 6.00 -8.82
CA ASP A 282 21.29 4.64 -9.33
C ASP A 282 21.08 3.60 -8.23
N PHE A 283 21.60 3.83 -7.02
CA PHE A 283 21.34 2.96 -5.88
C PHE A 283 19.86 3.00 -5.50
N SER A 284 19.30 4.17 -5.31
CA SER A 284 17.88 4.39 -4.96
C SER A 284 16.92 3.78 -5.99
N LYS A 285 17.24 3.87 -7.28
CA LYS A 285 16.45 3.25 -8.36
C LYS A 285 16.46 1.72 -8.30
N ARG A 286 17.61 1.12 -7.95
CA ARG A 286 17.75 -0.34 -7.83
C ARG A 286 17.10 -0.90 -6.57
N TYR A 287 17.04 -0.12 -5.48
CA TYR A 287 16.53 -0.53 -4.18
C TYR A 287 15.33 0.32 -3.71
N PRO A 288 14.19 0.31 -4.43
CA PRO A 288 13.06 1.21 -4.12
C PRO A 288 12.47 1.03 -2.72
N ARG A 289 12.72 -0.11 -2.07
CA ARG A 289 12.26 -0.33 -0.68
C ARG A 289 12.90 0.59 0.34
N THR A 290 14.08 1.15 0.04
CA THR A 290 14.78 2.12 0.90
C THR A 290 14.21 3.53 0.75
N LEU A 291 13.42 3.78 -0.29
CA LEU A 291 12.88 5.11 -0.60
C LEU A 291 11.83 5.59 0.38
N HIS A 292 11.27 4.73 1.24
CA HIS A 292 10.21 5.16 2.16
C HIS A 292 10.66 6.28 3.11
N ALA A 293 11.93 6.33 3.48
CA ALA A 293 12.48 7.43 4.29
C ALA A 293 12.45 8.76 3.51
N LEU A 294 12.94 8.75 2.27
CA LEU A 294 12.93 9.90 1.38
C LEU A 294 11.50 10.33 1.02
N THR A 295 10.65 9.41 0.58
CA THR A 295 9.25 9.75 0.22
C THR A 295 8.44 10.14 1.45
N GLY A 296 8.72 9.54 2.63
CA GLY A 296 8.16 9.92 3.91
C GLY A 296 8.50 11.36 4.29
N SER A 297 9.75 11.77 4.13
CA SER A 297 10.19 13.14 4.39
C SER A 297 9.49 14.15 3.46
N MET A 298 9.35 13.81 2.18
CA MET A 298 8.63 14.65 1.21
C MET A 298 7.13 14.77 1.54
N VAL A 299 6.49 13.67 1.96
CA VAL A 299 5.09 13.69 2.42
C VAL A 299 4.97 14.51 3.70
N ALA A 300 5.88 14.35 4.68
CA ALA A 300 5.90 15.14 5.90
C ALA A 300 5.96 16.66 5.59
N GLN A 301 6.84 17.06 4.68
CA GLN A 301 6.99 18.45 4.28
C GLN A 301 5.75 18.97 3.52
N ARG A 302 5.32 18.27 2.47
CA ARG A 302 4.32 18.81 1.52
C ARG A 302 2.89 18.68 2.00
N ILE A 303 2.59 17.57 2.68
CA ILE A 303 1.23 17.22 3.11
C ILE A 303 0.98 17.66 4.54
N PHE A 304 1.94 17.44 5.45
CA PHE A 304 1.79 17.76 6.87
C PHE A 304 2.42 19.09 7.27
N GLY A 305 3.23 19.72 6.40
CA GLY A 305 3.84 21.03 6.64
C GLY A 305 4.89 21.02 7.73
N GLU A 306 5.62 19.90 7.88
CA GLU A 306 6.66 19.75 8.89
C GLU A 306 7.87 20.65 8.60
N ASN A 307 8.55 21.07 9.67
CA ASN A 307 9.77 21.85 9.59
C ASN A 307 10.97 21.02 9.09
N GLU A 308 12.06 21.70 8.73
CA GLU A 308 13.25 21.07 8.15
C GLU A 308 13.91 20.05 9.09
N ASN A 309 13.89 20.25 10.40
CA ASN A 309 14.45 19.31 11.36
C ASN A 309 13.71 17.96 11.34
N VAL A 310 12.38 18.01 11.40
CA VAL A 310 11.51 16.83 11.31
C VAL A 310 11.68 16.13 9.96
N VAL A 311 11.67 16.89 8.86
CA VAL A 311 11.84 16.38 7.49
C VAL A 311 13.18 15.67 7.34
N SER A 312 14.27 16.29 7.78
CA SER A 312 15.62 15.71 7.72
C SER A 312 15.74 14.44 8.58
N ALA A 313 15.18 14.46 9.79
CA ALA A 313 15.18 13.28 10.66
C ALA A 313 14.44 12.08 10.03
N ILE A 314 13.34 12.33 9.34
CA ILE A 314 12.61 11.30 8.57
C ILE A 314 13.44 10.84 7.36
N GLU A 315 14.07 11.75 6.60
CA GLU A 315 14.84 11.39 5.40
C GLU A 315 15.99 10.43 5.71
N PHE A 316 16.66 10.63 6.83
CA PHE A 316 17.87 9.86 7.17
C PHE A 316 17.69 8.75 8.22
N HIS A 317 16.46 8.45 8.62
CA HIS A 317 16.21 7.43 9.65
C HIS A 317 16.61 6.00 9.26
N THR A 318 16.68 5.70 7.96
CA THR A 318 17.02 4.35 7.48
C THR A 318 18.50 4.20 7.14
N THR A 319 19.08 5.20 6.49
CA THR A 319 20.45 5.11 5.97
C THR A 319 21.48 5.84 6.83
N GLY A 320 21.03 6.79 7.61
CA GLY A 320 21.90 7.79 8.20
C GLY A 320 22.57 8.68 7.14
N ARG A 321 23.42 9.58 7.58
CA ARG A 321 24.34 10.38 6.76
C ARG A 321 25.54 10.86 7.57
N ALA A 322 26.57 11.35 6.93
CA ALA A 322 27.65 12.04 7.65
C ALA A 322 27.12 13.30 8.36
N ASN A 323 27.65 13.59 9.53
CA ASN A 323 27.30 14.77 10.33
C ASN A 323 25.80 14.90 10.65
N MET A 324 25.20 13.81 11.15
CA MET A 324 23.79 13.81 11.59
C MET A 324 23.56 14.81 12.72
N THR A 325 22.44 15.53 12.64
CA THR A 325 21.93 16.37 13.74
C THR A 325 21.48 15.50 14.92
N LEU A 326 21.29 16.10 16.08
CA LEU A 326 20.83 15.36 17.27
C LEU A 326 19.46 14.69 17.02
N LEU A 327 18.53 15.37 16.37
CA LEU A 327 17.21 14.80 16.08
C LEU A 327 17.30 13.64 15.07
N GLU A 328 18.14 13.73 14.05
CA GLU A 328 18.36 12.63 13.11
C GLU A 328 18.91 11.38 13.81
N LYS A 329 19.88 11.56 14.74
CA LYS A 329 20.42 10.46 15.56
C LYS A 329 19.34 9.84 16.44
N ILE A 330 18.51 10.67 17.08
CA ILE A 330 17.41 10.23 17.94
C ILE A 330 16.41 9.38 17.16
N ILE A 331 15.98 9.82 15.98
CA ILE A 331 14.97 9.07 15.19
C ILE A 331 15.56 7.77 14.65
N TYR A 332 16.80 7.78 14.15
CA TYR A 332 17.50 6.57 13.72
C TYR A 332 17.57 5.51 14.84
N VAL A 333 18.04 5.93 16.03
CA VAL A 333 18.18 5.05 17.18
C VAL A 333 16.82 4.59 17.72
N ALA A 334 15.83 5.50 17.77
CA ALA A 334 14.48 5.18 18.24
C ALA A 334 13.79 4.12 17.37
N ASP A 335 13.86 4.22 16.03
CA ASP A 335 13.33 3.20 15.12
C ASP A 335 13.99 1.83 15.36
N TYR A 336 15.29 1.84 15.65
CA TYR A 336 16.07 0.61 15.78
C TYR A 336 15.84 -0.11 17.11
N MET A 337 15.50 0.61 18.21
CA MET A 337 15.42 0.07 19.57
C MET A 337 14.06 0.14 20.25
N GLU A 338 13.02 0.64 19.58
CA GLU A 338 11.69 0.80 20.19
C GLU A 338 11.19 -0.52 20.85
N PRO A 339 10.26 -0.48 21.81
CA PRO A 339 9.93 -1.62 22.67
C PRO A 339 9.50 -2.90 21.93
N ASN A 340 8.94 -2.80 20.71
CA ASN A 340 8.50 -3.97 19.92
C ASN A 340 9.63 -4.59 19.09
N ARG A 341 10.84 -3.99 19.11
CA ARG A 341 12.04 -4.59 18.49
C ARG A 341 12.60 -5.69 19.38
N ASN A 342 12.83 -6.86 18.77
CA ASN A 342 13.39 -8.01 19.44
C ASN A 342 14.40 -8.70 18.51
N PHE A 343 15.69 -8.44 18.71
CA PHE A 343 16.81 -9.05 17.98
C PHE A 343 18.06 -9.07 18.86
N PRO A 344 19.05 -9.93 18.57
CA PRO A 344 20.29 -9.98 19.35
C PRO A 344 20.99 -8.63 19.41
N GLY A 345 21.33 -8.17 20.62
CA GLY A 345 22.04 -6.90 20.84
C GLY A 345 21.14 -5.67 21.05
N VAL A 346 19.82 -5.76 20.91
CA VAL A 346 18.92 -4.61 21.09
C VAL A 346 18.99 -4.03 22.51
N GLU A 347 19.18 -4.84 23.55
CA GLU A 347 19.29 -4.36 24.93
C GLU A 347 20.52 -3.49 25.13
N ARG A 348 21.66 -3.90 24.55
CA ARG A 348 22.87 -3.08 24.58
C ARG A 348 22.67 -1.74 23.86
N LEU A 349 21.94 -1.75 22.75
CA LEU A 349 21.60 -0.51 22.05
C LEU A 349 20.72 0.40 22.91
N ARG A 350 19.74 -0.15 23.64
CA ARG A 350 18.88 0.58 24.58
C ARG A 350 19.69 1.24 25.71
N GLU A 351 20.63 0.53 26.29
CA GLU A 351 21.52 1.08 27.35
C GLU A 351 22.40 2.21 26.80
N LEU A 352 23.02 2.02 25.64
CA LEU A 352 23.85 3.04 25.00
C LEU A 352 23.03 4.29 24.61
N ALA A 353 21.81 4.14 24.10
CA ALA A 353 21.01 5.26 23.65
C ALA A 353 20.76 6.33 24.72
N PHE A 354 20.73 5.94 26.01
CA PHE A 354 20.55 6.86 27.14
C PHE A 354 21.87 7.30 27.79
N SER A 355 23.00 6.71 27.43
CA SER A 355 24.33 7.03 28.00
C SER A 355 25.27 7.72 27.00
N ASP A 356 25.21 7.33 25.71
CA ASP A 356 26.03 7.86 24.62
C ASP A 356 25.31 7.66 23.28
N ILE A 357 24.62 8.70 22.77
CA ILE A 357 23.80 8.62 21.54
C ILE A 357 24.65 8.36 20.29
N ASP A 358 25.92 8.83 20.27
CA ASP A 358 26.81 8.61 19.13
C ASP A 358 27.32 7.16 19.10
N ALA A 359 27.60 6.59 20.24
CA ALA A 359 27.94 5.17 20.37
C ALA A 359 26.74 4.29 20.02
N ALA A 360 25.52 4.65 20.42
CA ALA A 360 24.30 3.94 20.03
C ALA A 360 24.06 4.00 18.53
N LEU A 361 24.19 5.18 17.91
CA LEU A 361 24.07 5.34 16.45
C LEU A 361 25.10 4.50 15.70
N LYS A 362 26.36 4.51 16.17
CA LYS A 362 27.44 3.71 15.59
C LYS A 362 27.11 2.23 15.66
N LEU A 363 26.70 1.71 16.81
CA LEU A 363 26.32 0.32 17.00
C LEU A 363 25.14 -0.06 16.05
N GLY A 364 24.10 0.77 15.98
CA GLY A 364 22.96 0.52 15.08
C GLY A 364 23.35 0.46 13.59
N LEU A 365 24.26 1.35 13.16
CA LEU A 365 24.81 1.32 11.80
C LEU A 365 25.64 0.05 11.54
N GLU A 366 26.52 -0.33 12.48
CA GLU A 366 27.34 -1.54 12.38
C GLU A 366 26.47 -2.79 12.25
N MET A 367 25.47 -2.93 13.12
CA MET A 367 24.49 -4.05 13.06
C MET A 367 23.72 -4.07 11.74
N THR A 368 23.32 -2.90 11.21
CA THR A 368 22.65 -2.80 9.91
C THR A 368 23.55 -3.28 8.77
N LEU A 369 24.81 -2.83 8.76
CA LEU A 369 25.77 -3.20 7.73
C LEU A 369 26.10 -4.70 7.76
N GLU A 370 26.28 -5.25 8.95
CA GLU A 370 26.53 -6.68 9.17
C GLU A 370 25.37 -7.52 8.63
N HIS A 371 24.14 -7.20 9.01
CA HIS A 371 22.95 -7.89 8.54
C HIS A 371 22.78 -7.83 7.01
N LEU A 372 23.02 -6.66 6.39
CA LEU A 372 22.97 -6.53 4.92
C LEU A 372 24.05 -7.36 4.23
N ASN A 373 25.27 -7.39 4.80
CA ASN A 373 26.36 -8.20 4.26
C ASN A 373 26.05 -9.70 4.35
N GLU A 374 25.49 -10.18 5.46
CA GLU A 374 25.03 -11.57 5.62
C GLU A 374 23.99 -11.97 4.58
N GLN A 375 23.10 -11.04 4.20
CA GLN A 375 22.11 -11.24 3.15
C GLN A 375 22.66 -11.08 1.73
N GLY A 376 23.94 -10.72 1.56
CA GLY A 376 24.52 -10.40 0.25
C GLY A 376 23.90 -9.16 -0.40
N ALA A 377 23.29 -8.27 0.39
CA ALA A 377 22.65 -7.06 -0.09
C ALA A 377 23.66 -5.89 -0.20
N GLU A 378 23.45 -5.03 -1.19
CA GLU A 378 24.27 -3.83 -1.38
C GLU A 378 23.99 -2.81 -0.27
N VAL A 379 25.05 -2.35 0.38
CA VAL A 379 24.97 -1.32 1.44
C VAL A 379 24.88 0.07 0.81
N SER A 380 23.98 0.91 1.32
CA SER A 380 23.84 2.30 0.88
C SER A 380 25.16 3.09 1.03
N PRO A 381 25.55 3.88 0.01
CA PRO A 381 26.69 4.79 0.14
C PRO A 381 26.54 5.78 1.31
N ALA A 382 25.32 6.22 1.61
CA ALA A 382 25.02 7.09 2.76
C ALA A 382 25.33 6.43 4.09
N SER A 383 24.96 5.15 4.30
CA SER A 383 25.26 4.40 5.54
C SER A 383 26.76 4.20 5.73
N ARG A 384 27.49 3.89 4.66
CA ARG A 384 28.96 3.81 4.72
C ARG A 384 29.60 5.15 5.10
N SER A 385 29.09 6.24 4.51
CA SER A 385 29.57 7.61 4.83
C SER A 385 29.26 8.00 6.27
N ALA A 386 28.08 7.66 6.79
CA ALA A 386 27.69 7.87 8.19
C ALA A 386 28.66 7.17 9.16
N LEU A 387 28.91 5.88 8.96
CA LEU A 387 29.81 5.11 9.81
C LEU A 387 31.26 5.61 9.73
N ALA A 388 31.73 5.92 8.53
CA ALA A 388 33.07 6.48 8.33
C ALA A 388 33.26 7.84 9.03
N TRP A 389 32.20 8.65 9.07
CA TRP A 389 32.22 9.93 9.78
C TRP A 389 32.26 9.71 11.30
N LEU A 390 31.43 8.82 11.85
CA LEU A 390 31.42 8.49 13.28
C LEU A 390 32.77 7.95 13.76
N ASN A 391 33.39 7.06 12.98
CA ASN A 391 34.71 6.50 13.32
C ASN A 391 35.84 7.56 13.41
N ARG A 392 35.69 8.70 12.72
CA ARG A 392 36.65 9.82 12.79
C ARG A 392 36.32 10.80 13.90
N SER A 393 35.02 10.99 14.18
CA SER A 393 34.53 12.04 15.09
C SER A 393 34.42 11.56 16.56
N VAL A 394 34.26 10.25 16.76
CA VAL A 394 34.19 9.61 18.09
C VAL A 394 35.48 8.81 18.29
N PRO A 395 36.48 9.32 19.00
CA PRO A 395 37.67 8.55 19.31
C PRO A 395 37.26 7.27 20.06
N SER A 396 37.75 6.11 19.58
CA SER A 396 37.59 4.87 20.35
C SER A 396 38.08 5.11 21.76
N ARG A 397 37.20 5.09 22.77
CA ARG A 397 37.62 4.93 24.15
C ARG A 397 38.40 3.61 24.16
N LYS A 398 39.73 3.72 24.28
CA LYS A 398 40.57 2.57 24.64
C LYS A 398 40.15 2.19 26.06
N ASP A 399 39.65 0.97 26.20
CA ASP A 399 39.40 0.32 27.48
C ASP A 399 40.65 0.37 28.40
#